data_8625bb44b07bcf78d638fd7d11782717
#
_entry.id   8625bb44b07bcf78d638fd7d11782717
#
_cell.length_a   1.000
_cell.length_b   1.000
_cell.length_c   1.000
_cell.angle_alpha   90.00
_cell.angle_beta   90.00
_cell.angle_gamma   90.00
#
_symmetry.space_group_name_H-M   'P 1'
#
loop_
_entity.id
_entity.type
_entity.pdbx_description
1 polymer ?
#
loop_
_entity_poly.entity_id
_entity_poly.type
_entity_poly.pdbx_seq_one_letter_code
_entity_poly.pdbx_strand_id
1 'polypeptide(L)'
;MLGVALLLLLFGPWLLPVFFGSGDAESTEAIRLALLFLWPAAAYQFFDGLYFGSSFSLRAAGDTSVPASVALGLSWLVFVPLAHTLVFDADSAWVSGLPQAGLGALGGWLALMSYAMVLGGVMYWRWRSGQWRKIDLWRR
;
A
#
# COMPACT_ATOMS: atom_id res chain seq x y z
N MET A 1 -11.37 -7.86 0.96
CA MET A 1 -10.06 -7.58 0.34
C MET A 1 -9.35 -8.85 -0.13
N LEU A 2 -9.04 -9.82 0.75
CA LEU A 2 -8.35 -11.08 0.36
C LEU A 2 -9.04 -11.84 -0.78
N GLY A 3 -10.37 -11.98 -0.75
CA GLY A 3 -11.11 -12.66 -1.83
C GLY A 3 -10.94 -11.98 -3.18
N VAL A 4 -10.93 -10.64 -3.21
CA VAL A 4 -10.71 -9.87 -4.43
C VAL A 4 -9.27 -10.03 -4.93
N ALA A 5 -8.29 -10.00 -4.02
CA ALA A 5 -6.89 -10.22 -4.38
C ALA A 5 -6.67 -11.62 -4.99
N LEU A 6 -7.26 -12.67 -4.39
CA LEU A 6 -7.20 -14.02 -4.91
C LEU A 6 -7.88 -14.15 -6.28
N LEU A 7 -9.06 -13.53 -6.45
CA LEU A 7 -9.76 -13.53 -7.74
C LEU A 7 -8.91 -12.83 -8.82
N LEU A 8 -8.30 -11.70 -8.50
CA LEU A 8 -7.43 -11.00 -9.45
C LEU A 8 -6.19 -11.83 -9.81
N LEU A 9 -5.57 -12.51 -8.84
CA LEU A 9 -4.43 -13.39 -9.12
C LEU A 9 -4.80 -14.60 -9.98
N LEU A 10 -5.96 -15.21 -9.71
CA LEU A 10 -6.42 -16.42 -10.43
C LEU A 10 -6.93 -16.09 -11.84
N PHE A 11 -7.70 -15.02 -11.97
CA PHE A 11 -8.39 -14.67 -13.23
C PHE A 11 -7.70 -13.54 -14.01
N GLY A 12 -6.71 -12.86 -13.42
CA GLY A 12 -5.97 -11.78 -14.06
C GLY A 12 -5.44 -12.12 -15.46
N PRO A 13 -4.80 -13.28 -15.69
CA PRO A 13 -4.32 -13.67 -17.00
C PRO A 13 -5.41 -13.75 -18.09
N TRP A 14 -6.65 -14.03 -17.71
CA TRP A 14 -7.78 -14.09 -18.63
C TRP A 14 -8.54 -12.76 -18.76
N LEU A 15 -8.54 -11.96 -17.70
CA LEU A 15 -9.20 -10.66 -17.68
C LEU A 15 -8.39 -9.57 -18.40
N LEU A 16 -7.07 -9.55 -18.21
CA LEU A 16 -6.21 -8.49 -18.78
C LEU A 16 -6.31 -8.38 -20.30
N PRO A 17 -6.32 -9.47 -21.11
CA PRO A 17 -6.50 -9.36 -22.55
C PRO A 17 -7.83 -8.73 -22.98
N VAL A 18 -8.88 -8.86 -22.16
CA VAL A 18 -10.19 -8.26 -22.42
C VAL A 18 -10.12 -6.73 -22.32
N PHE A 19 -9.30 -6.20 -21.40
CA PHE A 19 -9.15 -4.75 -21.19
C PHE A 19 -8.11 -4.12 -22.13
N PHE A 20 -7.00 -4.81 -22.40
CA PHE A 20 -5.91 -4.27 -23.21
C PHE A 20 -6.01 -4.61 -24.70
N GLY A 21 -6.93 -5.52 -25.07
CA GLY A 21 -6.99 -6.08 -26.42
C GLY A 21 -5.92 -7.16 -26.63
N SER A 22 -6.00 -7.83 -27.77
CA SER A 22 -5.04 -8.85 -28.16
C SER A 22 -4.66 -8.65 -29.62
N GLY A 23 -3.37 -8.47 -29.91
CA GLY A 23 -2.91 -8.53 -31.29
C GLY A 23 -1.78 -7.59 -31.68
N ASP A 24 -1.40 -6.62 -30.86
CA ASP A 24 -0.24 -5.77 -31.10
C ASP A 24 0.85 -5.96 -30.00
N ALA A 25 2.06 -5.51 -30.31
CA ALA A 25 3.21 -5.65 -29.44
C ALA A 25 3.05 -4.81 -28.14
N GLU A 26 2.36 -3.68 -28.25
CA GLU A 26 2.13 -2.76 -27.13
C GLU A 26 1.16 -3.38 -26.10
N SER A 27 0.06 -3.96 -26.55
CA SER A 27 -0.89 -4.69 -25.69
C SER A 27 -0.24 -5.88 -24.99
N THR A 28 0.62 -6.62 -25.68
CA THR A 28 1.34 -7.77 -25.12
C THR A 28 2.28 -7.33 -24.00
N GLU A 29 3.04 -6.27 -24.18
CA GLU A 29 3.94 -5.73 -23.16
C GLU A 29 3.16 -5.14 -21.97
N ALA A 30 2.04 -4.44 -22.23
CA ALA A 30 1.16 -3.93 -21.19
C ALA A 30 0.59 -5.07 -20.32
N ILE A 31 0.14 -6.17 -20.91
CA ILE A 31 -0.35 -7.36 -20.20
C ILE A 31 0.77 -7.98 -19.37
N ARG A 32 1.99 -8.11 -19.92
CA ARG A 32 3.14 -8.65 -19.21
C ARG A 32 3.47 -7.82 -17.96
N LEU A 33 3.50 -6.50 -18.09
CA LEU A 33 3.75 -5.59 -16.97
C LEU A 33 2.61 -5.63 -15.94
N ALA A 34 1.35 -5.68 -16.38
CA ALA A 34 0.20 -5.79 -15.50
C ALA A 34 0.24 -7.09 -14.68
N LEU A 35 0.60 -8.22 -15.28
CA LEU A 35 0.78 -9.49 -14.58
C LEU A 35 1.92 -9.43 -13.55
N LEU A 36 3.02 -8.76 -13.88
CA LEU A 36 4.13 -8.57 -12.95
C LEU A 36 3.70 -7.76 -11.71
N PHE A 37 2.92 -6.70 -11.91
CA PHE A 37 2.45 -5.83 -10.82
C PHE A 37 1.26 -6.41 -10.04
N LEU A 38 0.62 -7.45 -10.53
CA LEU A 38 -0.54 -8.05 -9.88
C LEU A 38 -0.19 -8.68 -8.52
N TRP A 39 1.01 -9.26 -8.38
CA TRP A 39 1.49 -9.84 -7.13
C TRP A 39 1.70 -8.82 -6.01
N PRO A 40 2.48 -7.74 -6.22
CA PRO A 40 2.59 -6.70 -5.19
C PRO A 40 1.26 -6.00 -4.92
N ALA A 41 0.39 -5.85 -5.91
CA ALA A 41 -0.95 -5.31 -5.71
C ALA A 41 -1.82 -6.23 -4.82
N ALA A 42 -1.76 -7.54 -5.01
CA ALA A 42 -2.48 -8.50 -4.17
C ALA A 42 -1.94 -8.52 -2.73
N ALA A 43 -0.62 -8.46 -2.55
CA ALA A 43 0.00 -8.35 -1.23
C ALA A 43 -0.40 -7.04 -0.54
N TYR A 44 -0.39 -5.92 -1.26
CA TYR A 44 -0.88 -4.63 -0.77
C TYR A 44 -2.32 -4.74 -0.26
N GLN A 45 -3.23 -5.37 -1.01
CA GLN A 45 -4.63 -5.55 -0.64
C GLN A 45 -4.84 -6.28 0.70
N PHE A 46 -3.94 -7.19 1.04
CA PHE A 46 -3.99 -7.86 2.35
C PHE A 46 -3.74 -6.87 3.50
N PHE A 47 -2.65 -6.12 3.41
CA PHE A 47 -2.26 -5.15 4.45
C PHE A 47 -3.22 -3.96 4.52
N ASP A 48 -3.72 -3.52 3.37
CA ASP A 48 -4.74 -2.48 3.27
C ASP A 48 -6.05 -2.91 3.95
N GLY A 49 -6.46 -4.16 3.75
CA GLY A 49 -7.61 -4.75 4.46
C GLY A 49 -7.40 -4.79 5.99
N LEU A 50 -6.18 -5.10 6.44
CA LEU A 50 -5.82 -5.09 7.85
C LEU A 50 -5.87 -3.68 8.44
N TYR A 51 -5.35 -2.69 7.69
CA TYR A 51 -5.42 -1.28 8.03
C TYR A 51 -6.86 -0.78 8.15
N PHE A 52 -7.68 -0.97 7.12
CA PHE A 52 -9.06 -0.49 7.12
C PHE A 52 -9.88 -1.14 8.22
N GLY A 53 -9.79 -2.46 8.39
CA GLY A 53 -10.51 -3.17 9.45
C GLY A 53 -10.16 -2.63 10.84
N SER A 54 -8.89 -2.50 11.13
CA SER A 54 -8.41 -2.01 12.43
C SER A 54 -8.72 -0.51 12.62
N SER A 55 -8.48 0.32 11.60
CA SER A 55 -8.66 1.77 11.66
C SER A 55 -10.13 2.15 11.83
N PHE A 56 -11.06 1.51 11.11
CA PHE A 56 -12.48 1.78 11.26
C PHE A 56 -12.99 1.31 12.62
N SER A 57 -12.52 0.18 13.13
CA SER A 57 -12.86 -0.29 14.46
C SER A 57 -12.38 0.68 15.56
N LEU A 58 -11.16 1.21 15.43
CA LEU A 58 -10.63 2.23 16.35
C LEU A 58 -11.45 3.52 16.30
N ARG A 59 -11.78 4.00 15.10
CA ARG A 59 -12.59 5.22 14.92
C ARG A 59 -14.00 5.06 15.46
N ALA A 60 -14.64 3.91 15.26
CA ALA A 60 -15.95 3.60 15.83
C ALA A 60 -15.92 3.58 17.36
N ALA A 61 -14.78 3.20 17.96
CA ALA A 61 -14.55 3.24 19.40
C ALA A 61 -14.13 4.64 19.93
N GLY A 62 -14.13 5.68 19.09
CA GLY A 62 -13.76 7.06 19.45
C GLY A 62 -12.27 7.39 19.31
N ASP A 63 -11.41 6.43 18.96
CA ASP A 63 -9.98 6.66 18.69
C ASP A 63 -9.79 7.14 17.24
N THR A 64 -10.06 8.40 16.98
CA THR A 64 -9.94 9.00 15.64
C THR A 64 -8.58 9.63 15.39
N SER A 65 -7.97 10.20 16.43
CA SER A 65 -6.75 10.99 16.34
C SER A 65 -5.53 10.13 16.03
N VAL A 66 -5.40 8.97 16.70
CA VAL A 66 -4.22 8.10 16.53
C VAL A 66 -4.17 7.49 15.13
N PRO A 67 -5.24 6.90 14.57
CA PRO A 67 -5.21 6.43 13.18
C PRO A 67 -4.84 7.52 12.18
N ALA A 68 -5.36 8.74 12.35
CA ALA A 68 -5.06 9.85 11.45
C ALA A 68 -3.58 10.30 11.57
N SER A 69 -3.09 10.49 12.80
CA SER A 69 -1.70 10.93 13.03
C SER A 69 -0.68 9.91 12.58
N VAL A 70 -0.93 8.62 12.83
CA VAL A 70 -0.03 7.54 12.40
C VAL A 70 0.00 7.42 10.88
N ALA A 71 -1.17 7.48 10.23
CA ALA A 71 -1.21 7.43 8.76
C ALA A 71 -0.45 8.61 8.15
N LEU A 72 -0.67 9.83 8.65
CA LEU A 72 0.04 11.03 8.18
C LEU A 72 1.54 10.93 8.46
N GLY A 73 1.94 10.57 9.67
CA GLY A 73 3.34 10.44 10.05
C GLY A 73 4.09 9.40 9.22
N LEU A 74 3.53 8.22 9.05
CA LEU A 74 4.14 7.17 8.23
C LEU A 74 4.19 7.54 6.73
N SER A 75 3.21 8.29 6.22
CA SER A 75 3.27 8.77 4.83
C SER A 75 4.51 9.65 4.58
N TRP A 76 4.79 10.58 5.49
CA TRP A 76 5.90 11.51 5.33
C TRP A 76 7.25 10.93 5.77
N LEU A 77 7.28 10.08 6.81
CA LEU A 77 8.53 9.58 7.38
C LEU A 77 8.98 8.24 6.77
N VAL A 78 8.06 7.48 6.18
CA VAL A 78 8.37 6.16 5.61
C VAL A 78 8.09 6.14 4.11
N PHE A 79 6.83 6.41 3.69
CA PHE A 79 6.47 6.24 2.30
C PHE A 79 7.20 7.21 1.37
N VAL A 80 7.18 8.52 1.66
CA VAL A 80 7.81 9.52 0.79
C VAL A 80 9.32 9.30 0.65
N PRO A 81 10.12 9.13 1.73
CA PRO A 81 11.55 8.86 1.59
C PRO A 81 11.83 7.53 0.89
N LEU A 82 11.08 6.48 1.21
CA LEU A 82 11.28 5.17 0.61
C LEU A 82 10.92 5.18 -0.89
N ALA A 83 9.82 5.83 -1.27
CA ALA A 83 9.47 6.01 -2.67
C ALA A 83 10.53 6.81 -3.42
N HIS A 84 11.04 7.90 -2.81
CA HIS A 84 12.11 8.69 -3.40
C HIS A 84 13.38 7.86 -3.66
N THR A 85 13.79 7.03 -2.72
CA THR A 85 15.01 6.22 -2.86
C THR A 85 14.85 5.04 -3.82
N LEU A 86 13.66 4.46 -3.92
CA LEU A 86 13.42 3.28 -4.76
C LEU A 86 13.03 3.63 -6.20
N VAL A 87 12.30 4.73 -6.42
CA VAL A 87 11.75 5.08 -7.75
C VAL A 87 12.76 5.77 -8.63
N PHE A 88 13.45 6.78 -8.10
CA PHE A 88 14.28 7.67 -8.90
C PHE A 88 15.69 7.13 -9.12
N ASP A 89 16.26 7.50 -10.27
CA ASP A 89 17.69 7.38 -10.55
C ASP A 89 18.46 8.56 -9.94
N ALA A 90 19.76 8.41 -9.80
CA ALA A 90 20.64 9.46 -9.24
C ALA A 90 20.55 10.81 -9.97
N ASP A 91 20.32 10.77 -11.29
CA ASP A 91 20.23 11.96 -12.13
C ASP A 91 18.84 12.64 -12.09
N SER A 92 17.79 11.92 -11.70
CA SER A 92 16.41 12.42 -11.64
C SER A 92 15.91 12.67 -10.21
N ALA A 93 16.72 12.36 -9.20
CA ALA A 93 16.37 12.49 -7.80
C ALA A 93 16.28 13.96 -7.36
N TRP A 94 15.23 14.31 -6.60
CA TRP A 94 15.03 15.66 -6.06
C TRP A 94 16.01 16.00 -4.94
N VAL A 95 16.47 14.99 -4.21
CA VAL A 95 17.41 15.14 -3.10
C VAL A 95 18.69 14.41 -3.47
N SER A 96 19.74 15.17 -3.75
CA SER A 96 21.08 14.64 -3.98
C SER A 96 21.69 14.16 -2.67
N GLY A 97 22.31 12.98 -2.68
CA GLY A 97 23.01 12.41 -1.52
C GLY A 97 22.26 11.29 -0.81
N LEU A 98 21.03 10.97 -1.19
CA LEU A 98 20.37 9.73 -0.79
C LEU A 98 20.70 8.61 -1.80
N PRO A 99 20.83 7.34 -1.34
CA PRO A 99 21.00 6.22 -2.25
C PRO A 99 19.76 6.09 -3.15
N GLN A 100 19.97 5.96 -4.46
CA GLN A 100 18.90 5.81 -5.44
C GLN A 100 19.00 4.45 -6.11
N ALA A 101 17.87 3.73 -6.16
CA ALA A 101 17.81 2.38 -6.73
C ALA A 101 17.33 2.35 -8.19
N GLY A 102 16.67 3.40 -8.67
CA GLY A 102 16.22 3.51 -10.07
C GLY A 102 15.24 2.45 -10.52
N LEU A 103 14.43 1.91 -9.60
CA LEU A 103 13.51 0.81 -9.91
C LEU A 103 12.22 1.27 -10.62
N GLY A 104 12.03 2.57 -10.81
CA GLY A 104 10.85 3.13 -11.47
C GLY A 104 9.54 2.67 -10.83
N ALA A 105 8.60 2.20 -11.64
CA ALA A 105 7.28 1.76 -11.18
C ALA A 105 7.34 0.61 -10.15
N LEU A 106 8.30 -0.31 -10.29
CA LEU A 106 8.50 -1.38 -9.31
C LEU A 106 8.91 -0.82 -7.94
N GLY A 107 9.80 0.16 -7.92
CA GLY A 107 10.19 0.89 -6.70
C GLY A 107 8.99 1.53 -6.00
N GLY A 108 8.09 2.14 -6.77
CA GLY A 108 6.83 2.72 -6.26
C GLY A 108 5.94 1.67 -5.59
N TRP A 109 5.76 0.51 -6.22
CA TRP A 109 4.99 -0.59 -5.65
C TRP A 109 5.62 -1.17 -4.37
N LEU A 110 6.94 -1.32 -4.34
CA LEU A 110 7.65 -1.80 -3.15
C LEU A 110 7.55 -0.81 -1.98
N ALA A 111 7.67 0.49 -2.26
CA ALA A 111 7.48 1.54 -1.26
C ALA A 111 6.05 1.53 -0.69
N LEU A 112 5.04 1.44 -1.57
CA LEU A 112 3.64 1.41 -1.19
C LEU A 112 3.30 0.16 -0.36
N MET A 113 3.78 -1.01 -0.77
CA MET A 113 3.58 -2.26 -0.05
C MET A 113 4.24 -2.21 1.34
N SER A 114 5.47 -1.70 1.43
CA SER A 114 6.18 -1.53 2.71
C SER A 114 5.44 -0.58 3.66
N TYR A 115 4.95 0.54 3.13
CA TYR A 115 4.11 1.48 3.87
C TYR A 115 2.82 0.82 4.39
N ALA A 116 2.08 0.12 3.53
CA ALA A 116 0.84 -0.55 3.91
C ALA A 116 1.07 -1.64 4.97
N MET A 117 2.18 -2.37 4.87
CA MET A 117 2.60 -3.38 5.84
C MET A 117 2.83 -2.78 7.23
N VAL A 118 3.60 -1.69 7.31
CA VAL A 118 3.87 -0.98 8.57
C VAL A 118 2.58 -0.37 9.12
N LEU A 119 1.82 0.33 8.28
CA LEU A 119 0.58 1.00 8.69
C LEU A 119 -0.47 -0.01 9.18
N GLY A 120 -0.71 -1.08 8.42
CA GLY A 120 -1.63 -2.15 8.80
C GLY A 120 -1.21 -2.85 10.08
N GLY A 121 0.09 -3.14 10.24
CA GLY A 121 0.66 -3.74 11.43
C GLY A 121 0.51 -2.87 12.67
N VAL A 122 0.81 -1.58 12.58
CA VAL A 122 0.66 -0.61 13.68
C VAL A 122 -0.81 -0.46 14.09
N MET A 123 -1.73 -0.34 13.12
CA MET A 123 -3.16 -0.23 13.42
C MET A 123 -3.71 -1.50 14.05
N TYR A 124 -3.35 -2.67 13.53
CA TYR A 124 -3.74 -3.95 14.11
C TYR A 124 -3.21 -4.14 15.53
N TRP A 125 -1.93 -3.80 15.77
CA TRP A 125 -1.34 -3.85 17.10
C TRP A 125 -2.05 -2.91 18.08
N ARG A 126 -2.35 -1.68 17.65
CA ARG A 126 -3.12 -0.71 18.46
C ARG A 126 -4.50 -1.24 18.82
N TRP A 127 -5.23 -1.79 17.84
CA TRP A 127 -6.52 -2.41 18.07
C TRP A 127 -6.40 -3.55 19.10
N ARG A 128 -5.46 -4.46 18.89
CA ARG A 128 -5.27 -5.64 19.74
C ARG A 128 -4.80 -5.30 21.15
N SER A 129 -4.00 -4.23 21.34
CA SER A 129 -3.51 -3.77 22.65
C SER A 129 -4.61 -3.27 23.58
N GLY A 130 -5.80 -2.99 23.06
CA GLY A 130 -6.94 -2.52 23.85
C GLY A 130 -6.78 -1.11 24.45
N GLN A 131 -5.77 -0.35 24.05
CA GLN A 131 -5.53 1.00 24.56
C GLN A 131 -6.67 1.97 24.26
N TRP A 132 -7.39 1.74 23.18
CA TRP A 132 -8.59 2.49 22.80
C TRP A 132 -9.73 2.41 23.84
N ARG A 133 -9.78 1.35 24.67
CA ARG A 133 -10.77 1.18 25.74
C ARG A 133 -10.63 2.18 26.87
N LYS A 134 -9.48 2.85 26.98
CA LYS A 134 -9.19 3.87 27.99
C LYS A 134 -9.65 5.28 27.57
N ILE A 135 -10.21 5.42 26.39
CA ILE A 135 -10.68 6.71 25.87
C ILE A 135 -12.04 7.00 26.50
N ASP A 136 -12.10 8.04 27.31
CA ASP A 136 -13.33 8.51 27.93
C ASP A 136 -14.09 9.39 26.95
N LEU A 137 -15.15 8.86 26.33
CA LEU A 137 -16.01 9.55 25.37
C LEU A 137 -16.86 10.64 25.99
N TRP A 138 -17.03 10.64 27.32
CA TRP A 138 -17.90 11.55 28.03
C TRP A 138 -17.19 12.80 28.57
N ARG A 139 -15.89 12.89 28.40
CA ARG A 139 -15.05 13.98 28.92
C ARG A 139 -14.81 15.12 27.91
N ARG A 140 -15.67 15.24 26.94
CA ARG A 140 -15.63 16.38 25.96
C ARG A 140 -16.78 17.32 26.17
#